data_f6c8616de7800ff06f828988439ba36a
#
_entry.id   f6c8616de7800ff06f828988439ba36a
#
_cell.length_a   1.000
_cell.length_b   1.000
_cell.length_c   1.000
_cell.angle_alpha   90.00
_cell.angle_beta   90.00
_cell.angle_gamma   90.00
#
_symmetry.space_group_name_H-M   'P 1'
#
loop_
_entity.id
_entity.type
_entity.pdbx_description
1 polymer ?
#
loop_
_entity_poly.entity_id
_entity_poly.type
_entity_poly.pdbx_seq_one_letter_code
_entity_poly.pdbx_strand_id
1 'polypeptide(L)'
;KSVMINTLLCSLLYRNAPSDLKLILVDPKQVEMAPYQDIPHLLTPVIVEPEKTVSALKWAVNEMERRYTLLADERVRDIKTYNQKVESKGKKIGVQDEAGNVQQVDGGKMPYIVIVIDEMADLMMIAKRDVEALIVRIAQKARAVGIHLVLATQRPSVDVITGLIKANVPARIAFTVASQTDSITILDQAGAEKLLGQGDMLMKTASMPKPKRIQGAWVMDNEVNKITDHLRMQSAPQYNNEIISQPVQLNGKGGVVMDFGNEGGDDMFRDAVNVVVQMRKASTSLLQRKLRIGYSRAARIIEEMEEQGIIGPADGSRPREVLISSVDELDSGA
;
A
#
# COMPACT_ATOMS: atom_id res chain seq x y z
N LYS A 1 -11.36 -18.87 -8.05
CA LYS A 1 -10.59 -17.70 -7.59
C LYS A 1 -9.09 -17.93 -7.87
N SER A 2 -8.47 -18.95 -7.31
CA SER A 2 -7.02 -19.21 -7.38
C SER A 2 -6.52 -19.35 -8.81
N VAL A 3 -7.18 -20.15 -9.64
CA VAL A 3 -6.83 -20.30 -11.06
C VAL A 3 -6.87 -18.96 -11.80
N MET A 4 -7.83 -18.09 -11.50
CA MET A 4 -7.90 -16.76 -12.13
C MET A 4 -6.75 -15.87 -11.69
N ILE A 5 -6.34 -15.91 -10.44
CA ILE A 5 -5.18 -15.17 -9.96
C ILE A 5 -3.93 -15.66 -10.66
N ASN A 6 -3.73 -16.99 -10.76
CA ASN A 6 -2.62 -17.58 -11.50
C ASN A 6 -2.66 -17.20 -12.97
N THR A 7 -3.82 -17.25 -13.62
CA THR A 7 -3.97 -16.81 -15.02
C THR A 7 -3.60 -15.35 -15.19
N LEU A 8 -4.03 -14.47 -14.28
CA LEU A 8 -3.70 -13.04 -14.31
C LEU A 8 -2.20 -12.82 -14.14
N LEU A 9 -1.59 -13.44 -13.11
CA LEU A 9 -0.16 -13.31 -12.85
C LEU A 9 0.69 -13.84 -14.01
N CYS A 10 0.38 -15.03 -14.52
CA CYS A 10 1.06 -15.58 -15.69
C CYS A 10 0.95 -14.66 -16.91
N SER A 11 -0.24 -14.10 -17.17
CA SER A 11 -0.45 -13.18 -18.29
C SER A 11 0.36 -11.90 -18.15
N LEU A 12 0.49 -11.36 -16.94
CA LEU A 12 1.30 -10.19 -16.64
C LEU A 12 2.79 -10.48 -16.80
N LEU A 13 3.27 -11.57 -16.22
CA LEU A 13 4.66 -12.00 -16.25
C LEU A 13 5.15 -12.36 -17.64
N TYR A 14 4.28 -12.90 -18.49
CA TYR A 14 4.60 -13.28 -19.86
C TYR A 14 4.86 -12.08 -20.77
N ARG A 15 4.34 -10.90 -20.43
CA ARG A 15 4.32 -9.72 -21.28
C ARG A 15 5.18 -8.56 -20.79
N ASN A 16 5.66 -8.63 -19.57
CA ASN A 16 6.34 -7.50 -18.93
C ASN A 16 7.64 -7.95 -18.29
N ALA A 17 8.70 -7.19 -18.53
CA ALA A 17 9.98 -7.37 -17.87
C ALA A 17 9.93 -6.82 -16.41
N PRO A 18 10.86 -7.22 -15.53
CA PRO A 18 10.96 -6.69 -14.18
C PRO A 18 11.20 -5.18 -14.10
N SER A 19 11.71 -4.57 -15.18
CA SER A 19 11.86 -3.12 -15.34
C SER A 19 10.55 -2.39 -15.62
N ASP A 20 9.55 -3.09 -16.14
CA ASP A 20 8.26 -2.51 -16.52
C ASP A 20 7.16 -2.81 -15.50
N LEU A 21 7.29 -3.94 -14.78
CA LEU A 21 6.30 -4.42 -13.84
C LEU A 21 6.96 -4.93 -12.56
N LYS A 22 6.48 -4.46 -11.43
CA LYS A 22 6.81 -4.97 -10.10
C LYS A 22 5.57 -5.49 -9.41
N LEU A 23 5.75 -6.48 -8.53
CA LEU A 23 4.68 -7.15 -7.81
C LEU A 23 4.89 -7.08 -6.30
N ILE A 24 3.80 -6.91 -5.57
CA ILE A 24 3.70 -7.20 -4.14
C ILE A 24 2.60 -8.26 -4.00
N LEU A 25 2.95 -9.43 -3.51
CA LEU A 25 2.03 -10.55 -3.36
C LEU A 25 1.77 -10.81 -1.88
N VAL A 26 0.49 -10.97 -1.53
CA VAL A 26 0.02 -11.22 -0.16
C VAL A 26 -0.79 -12.50 -0.14
N ASP A 27 -0.28 -13.50 0.57
CA ASP A 27 -0.90 -14.83 0.73
C ASP A 27 -0.82 -15.28 2.19
N PRO A 28 -1.79 -14.88 3.03
CA PRO A 28 -1.80 -15.24 4.45
C PRO A 28 -1.83 -16.75 4.71
N LYS A 29 -2.30 -17.53 3.74
CA LYS A 29 -2.45 -18.99 3.85
C LYS A 29 -1.24 -19.77 3.35
N GLN A 30 -0.30 -19.11 2.67
CA GLN A 30 0.91 -19.73 2.09
C GLN A 30 0.61 -20.89 1.11
N VAL A 31 -0.46 -20.81 0.35
CA VAL A 31 -0.91 -21.87 -0.55
C VAL A 31 -0.82 -21.46 -2.01
N GLU A 32 -1.37 -20.30 -2.34
CA GLU A 32 -1.65 -19.92 -3.73
C GLU A 32 -0.46 -19.21 -4.41
N MET A 33 0.32 -18.46 -3.65
CA MET A 33 1.38 -17.60 -4.20
C MET A 33 2.80 -18.13 -3.94
N ALA A 34 2.94 -19.25 -3.25
CA ALA A 34 4.24 -19.89 -3.02
C ALA A 34 5.05 -20.14 -4.32
N PRO A 35 4.46 -20.55 -5.46
CA PRO A 35 5.20 -20.72 -6.70
C PRO A 35 5.87 -19.45 -7.24
N TYR A 36 5.41 -18.28 -6.84
CA TYR A 36 5.95 -16.99 -7.30
C TYR A 36 7.10 -16.45 -6.45
N GLN A 37 7.47 -17.15 -5.36
CA GLN A 37 8.60 -16.72 -4.52
C GLN A 37 9.88 -16.58 -5.35
N ASP A 38 10.67 -15.56 -5.05
CA ASP A 38 11.99 -15.27 -5.63
C ASP A 38 12.01 -14.96 -7.14
N ILE A 39 10.87 -14.64 -7.77
CA ILE A 39 10.89 -14.11 -9.13
C ILE A 39 11.37 -12.65 -9.15
N PRO A 40 12.07 -12.20 -10.22
CA PRO A 40 12.68 -10.86 -10.28
C PRO A 40 11.68 -9.69 -10.28
N HIS A 41 10.41 -9.97 -10.48
CA HIS A 41 9.34 -8.97 -10.43
C HIS A 41 8.93 -8.59 -9.00
N LEU A 42 9.28 -9.40 -7.99
CA LEU A 42 8.89 -9.13 -6.61
C LEU A 42 9.66 -7.97 -6.02
N LEU A 43 8.94 -7.06 -5.34
CA LEU A 43 9.52 -5.99 -4.53
C LEU A 43 9.84 -6.43 -3.10
N THR A 44 9.18 -7.48 -2.62
CA THR A 44 9.37 -8.09 -1.28
C THR A 44 9.07 -9.59 -1.39
N PRO A 45 9.60 -10.43 -0.51
CA PRO A 45 9.11 -11.81 -0.40
C PRO A 45 7.59 -11.85 -0.29
N VAL A 46 6.97 -12.95 -0.71
CA VAL A 46 5.50 -13.10 -0.56
C VAL A 46 5.12 -12.85 0.90
N ILE A 47 4.24 -11.89 1.13
CA ILE A 47 3.85 -11.45 2.47
C ILE A 47 2.79 -12.42 3.01
N VAL A 48 3.05 -12.96 4.18
CA VAL A 48 2.14 -13.89 4.87
C VAL A 48 1.52 -13.28 6.13
N GLU A 49 2.18 -12.31 6.74
CA GLU A 49 1.77 -11.68 7.98
C GLU A 49 0.87 -10.47 7.70
N PRO A 50 -0.29 -10.37 8.37
CA PRO A 50 -1.22 -9.25 8.17
C PRO A 50 -0.61 -7.87 8.48
N GLU A 51 0.23 -7.79 9.51
CA GLU A 51 0.90 -6.55 9.91
C GLU A 51 1.85 -6.06 8.81
N LYS A 52 2.61 -6.95 8.21
CA LYS A 52 3.49 -6.64 7.07
C LYS A 52 2.68 -6.23 5.83
N THR A 53 1.46 -6.77 5.68
CA THR A 53 0.56 -6.33 4.61
C THR A 53 0.10 -4.88 4.82
N VAL A 54 -0.25 -4.50 6.04
CA VAL A 54 -0.59 -3.10 6.35
C VAL A 54 0.61 -2.20 6.08
N SER A 55 1.83 -2.61 6.47
CA SER A 55 3.07 -1.89 6.15
C SER A 55 3.26 -1.70 4.65
N ALA A 56 3.06 -2.77 3.86
CA ALA A 56 3.17 -2.71 2.39
C ALA A 56 2.13 -1.78 1.75
N LEU A 57 0.89 -1.76 2.27
CA LEU A 57 -0.13 -0.83 1.80
C LEU A 57 0.19 0.63 2.16
N LYS A 58 0.76 0.89 3.35
CA LYS A 58 1.26 2.22 3.72
C LYS A 58 2.39 2.66 2.80
N TRP A 59 3.37 1.79 2.59
CA TRP A 59 4.44 2.06 1.64
C TRP A 59 3.90 2.39 0.24
N ALA A 60 2.88 1.65 -0.23
CA ALA A 60 2.28 1.92 -1.54
C ALA A 60 1.61 3.31 -1.62
N VAL A 61 1.04 3.80 -0.51
CA VAL A 61 0.51 5.17 -0.42
C VAL A 61 1.66 6.19 -0.49
N ASN A 62 2.75 5.99 0.24
CA ASN A 62 3.91 6.87 0.21
C ASN A 62 4.56 6.88 -1.18
N GLU A 63 4.74 5.71 -1.79
CA GLU A 63 5.27 5.59 -3.15
C GLU A 63 4.34 6.27 -4.18
N MET A 64 3.03 6.16 -4.00
CA MET A 64 2.06 6.89 -4.83
C MET A 64 2.29 8.41 -4.74
N GLU A 65 2.47 8.95 -3.56
CA GLU A 65 2.71 10.39 -3.33
C GLU A 65 4.06 10.82 -3.89
N ARG A 66 5.11 10.07 -3.64
CA ARG A 66 6.42 10.28 -4.25
C ARG A 66 6.35 10.34 -5.78
N ARG A 67 5.60 9.41 -6.39
CA ARG A 67 5.39 9.40 -7.84
C ARG A 67 4.63 10.61 -8.33
N TYR A 68 3.62 11.09 -7.59
CA TYR A 68 2.92 12.32 -7.95
C TYR A 68 3.84 13.54 -7.96
N THR A 69 4.74 13.66 -6.98
CA THR A 69 5.76 14.72 -6.98
C THR A 69 6.64 14.66 -8.23
N LEU A 70 7.14 13.47 -8.59
CA LEU A 70 7.94 13.30 -9.81
C LEU A 70 7.16 13.63 -11.10
N LEU A 71 5.87 13.29 -11.18
CA LEU A 71 5.03 13.66 -12.33
C LEU A 71 4.85 15.17 -12.41
N ALA A 72 4.66 15.85 -11.27
CA ALA A 72 4.51 17.30 -11.19
C ALA A 72 5.81 18.02 -11.62
N ASP A 73 6.97 17.58 -11.11
CA ASP A 73 8.29 18.14 -11.44
C ASP A 73 8.59 18.03 -12.94
N GLU A 74 8.25 16.88 -13.53
CA GLU A 74 8.41 16.66 -14.98
C GLU A 74 7.24 17.22 -15.81
N ARG A 75 6.22 17.82 -15.20
CA ARG A 75 5.03 18.42 -15.82
C ARG A 75 4.29 17.44 -16.75
N VAL A 76 4.09 16.20 -16.27
CA VAL A 76 3.36 15.15 -16.98
C VAL A 76 2.15 14.67 -16.16
N ARG A 77 1.16 14.06 -16.82
CA ARG A 77 -0.12 13.69 -16.16
C ARG A 77 -0.18 12.27 -15.63
N ASP A 78 0.63 11.38 -16.18
CA ASP A 78 0.58 9.95 -15.88
C ASP A 78 1.92 9.27 -16.11
N ILE A 79 2.05 8.08 -15.55
CA ILE A 79 3.25 7.23 -15.63
C ILE A 79 3.65 6.91 -17.08
N LYS A 80 2.69 6.73 -17.99
CA LYS A 80 2.96 6.41 -19.38
C LYS A 80 3.70 7.55 -20.07
N THR A 81 3.18 8.77 -19.92
CA THR A 81 3.79 9.99 -20.48
C THR A 81 5.15 10.26 -19.83
N TYR A 82 5.28 10.01 -18.51
CA TYR A 82 6.54 10.11 -17.80
C TYR A 82 7.59 9.15 -18.40
N ASN A 83 7.26 7.86 -18.51
CA ASN A 83 8.17 6.85 -19.04
C ASN A 83 8.58 7.13 -20.50
N GLN A 84 7.65 7.56 -21.35
CA GLN A 84 7.96 7.99 -22.71
C GLN A 84 8.94 9.16 -22.76
N LYS A 85 8.79 10.13 -21.85
CA LYS A 85 9.69 11.27 -21.74
C LYS A 85 11.09 10.86 -21.29
N VAL A 86 11.19 9.94 -20.32
CA VAL A 86 12.46 9.39 -19.85
C VAL A 86 13.17 8.61 -20.95
N GLU A 87 12.46 7.73 -21.64
CA GLU A 87 12.99 6.97 -22.79
C GLU A 87 13.51 7.90 -23.90
N SER A 88 12.79 8.98 -24.22
CA SER A 88 13.19 9.96 -25.23
C SER A 88 14.45 10.76 -24.83
N LYS A 89 14.68 10.97 -23.54
CA LYS A 89 15.89 11.65 -23.03
C LYS A 89 17.15 10.77 -23.07
N GLY A 90 16.99 9.47 -23.32
CA GLY A 90 18.10 8.52 -23.52
C GLY A 90 19.00 8.34 -22.28
N LYS A 91 18.51 8.64 -21.09
CA LYS A 91 19.28 8.54 -19.84
C LYS A 91 19.37 7.08 -19.42
N LYS A 92 20.45 6.39 -19.80
CA LYS A 92 20.75 5.04 -19.35
C LYS A 92 21.56 5.11 -18.05
N ILE A 93 21.11 4.40 -17.01
CA ILE A 93 21.87 4.22 -15.76
C ILE A 93 22.41 2.80 -15.76
N GLY A 94 23.72 2.65 -15.51
CA GLY A 94 24.31 1.33 -15.26
C GLY A 94 23.91 0.87 -13.86
N VAL A 95 23.15 -0.20 -13.75
CA VAL A 95 22.89 -0.89 -12.49
C VAL A 95 23.81 -2.10 -12.43
N GLN A 96 24.64 -2.15 -11.40
CA GLN A 96 25.56 -3.27 -11.15
C GLN A 96 24.80 -4.37 -10.41
N ASP A 97 24.80 -5.60 -10.94
CA ASP A 97 24.30 -6.76 -10.21
C ASP A 97 25.34 -7.22 -9.14
N GLU A 98 24.93 -8.12 -8.25
CA GLU A 98 25.81 -8.65 -7.19
C GLU A 98 27.05 -9.40 -7.75
N ALA A 99 27.03 -9.78 -9.02
CA ALA A 99 28.15 -10.43 -9.73
C ALA A 99 29.05 -9.41 -10.45
N GLY A 100 28.78 -8.10 -10.34
CA GLY A 100 29.60 -7.04 -10.92
C GLY A 100 29.30 -6.71 -12.39
N ASN A 101 28.26 -7.32 -13.00
CA ASN A 101 27.86 -7.03 -14.37
C ASN A 101 27.03 -5.74 -14.42
N VAL A 102 27.38 -4.83 -15.32
CA VAL A 102 26.65 -3.57 -15.51
C VAL A 102 25.53 -3.78 -16.55
N GLN A 103 24.29 -3.85 -16.10
CA GLN A 103 23.14 -3.77 -16.99
C GLN A 103 22.75 -2.30 -17.19
N GLN A 104 22.65 -1.86 -18.44
CA GLN A 104 22.15 -0.53 -18.77
C GLN A 104 20.62 -0.55 -18.69
N VAL A 105 20.06 0.02 -17.62
CA VAL A 105 18.62 0.22 -17.44
C VAL A 105 18.27 1.66 -17.82
N ASP A 106 17.12 1.87 -18.43
CA ASP A 106 16.63 3.22 -18.71
C ASP A 106 16.49 4.01 -17.40
N GLY A 107 17.38 4.95 -17.18
CA GLY A 107 17.55 5.65 -15.94
C GLY A 107 16.34 6.51 -15.59
N GLY A 108 15.60 6.11 -14.56
CA GLY A 108 14.47 6.85 -14.05
C GLY A 108 13.10 6.40 -14.55
N LYS A 109 13.00 5.33 -15.39
CA LYS A 109 11.72 4.73 -15.75
C LYS A 109 11.03 4.17 -14.50
N MET A 110 9.74 4.48 -14.35
CA MET A 110 8.92 3.95 -13.25
C MET A 110 8.24 2.65 -13.71
N PRO A 111 8.44 1.51 -13.02
CA PRO A 111 7.67 0.31 -13.28
C PRO A 111 6.22 0.48 -12.81
N TYR A 112 5.28 -0.18 -13.45
CA TYR A 112 3.96 -0.40 -12.88
C TYR A 112 4.10 -1.29 -11.64
N ILE A 113 3.26 -1.07 -10.64
CA ILE A 113 3.20 -1.91 -9.43
C ILE A 113 1.82 -2.53 -9.35
N VAL A 114 1.77 -3.84 -9.21
CA VAL A 114 0.51 -4.58 -8.96
C VAL A 114 0.61 -5.24 -7.58
N ILE A 115 -0.31 -4.89 -6.71
CA ILE A 115 -0.45 -5.47 -5.37
C ILE A 115 -1.59 -6.47 -5.43
N VAL A 116 -1.31 -7.74 -5.16
CA VAL A 116 -2.31 -8.83 -5.19
C VAL A 116 -2.50 -9.35 -3.78
N ILE A 117 -3.73 -9.29 -3.29
CA ILE A 117 -4.13 -9.82 -1.97
C ILE A 117 -5.07 -10.99 -2.20
N ASP A 118 -4.63 -12.19 -1.85
CA ASP A 118 -5.39 -13.43 -2.07
C ASP A 118 -6.61 -13.54 -1.16
N GLU A 119 -6.50 -13.16 0.11
CA GLU A 119 -7.63 -13.21 1.04
C GLU A 119 -7.75 -11.92 1.86
N MET A 120 -8.59 -11.02 1.38
CA MET A 120 -8.82 -9.72 2.03
C MET A 120 -9.53 -9.87 3.38
N ALA A 121 -10.35 -10.91 3.57
CA ALA A 121 -11.09 -11.11 4.82
C ALA A 121 -10.17 -11.22 6.04
N ASP A 122 -9.00 -11.86 5.90
CA ASP A 122 -8.06 -12.05 7.00
C ASP A 122 -7.47 -10.71 7.46
N LEU A 123 -7.26 -9.77 6.55
CA LEU A 123 -6.82 -8.41 6.87
C LEU A 123 -7.94 -7.58 7.52
N MET A 124 -9.16 -7.71 7.00
CA MET A 124 -10.33 -6.97 7.51
C MET A 124 -10.72 -7.42 8.91
N MET A 125 -10.38 -8.64 9.31
CA MET A 125 -10.60 -9.12 10.70
C MET A 125 -9.63 -8.50 11.71
N ILE A 126 -8.43 -8.13 11.29
CA ILE A 126 -7.36 -7.65 12.18
C ILE A 126 -7.35 -6.12 12.25
N ALA A 127 -7.42 -5.44 11.11
CA ALA A 127 -7.24 -4.00 11.01
C ALA A 127 -8.21 -3.35 9.99
N LYS A 128 -9.51 -3.62 10.13
CA LYS A 128 -10.55 -3.22 9.17
C LYS A 128 -10.45 -1.75 8.73
N ARG A 129 -10.41 -0.83 9.72
CA ARG A 129 -10.43 0.62 9.44
C ARG A 129 -9.22 1.07 8.62
N ASP A 130 -8.06 0.57 9.00
CA ASP A 130 -6.79 0.99 8.39
C ASP A 130 -6.63 0.39 6.99
N VAL A 131 -6.92 -0.90 6.85
CA VAL A 131 -6.89 -1.60 5.55
C VAL A 131 -7.88 -0.97 4.58
N GLU A 132 -9.12 -0.72 5.01
CA GLU A 132 -10.13 -0.07 4.18
C GLU A 132 -9.68 1.32 3.73
N ALA A 133 -9.19 2.16 4.65
CA ALA A 133 -8.73 3.51 4.33
C ALA A 133 -7.55 3.50 3.34
N LEU A 134 -6.57 2.61 3.52
CA LEU A 134 -5.42 2.48 2.62
C LEU A 134 -5.85 2.00 1.22
N ILE A 135 -6.69 0.96 1.16
CA ILE A 135 -7.23 0.44 -0.11
C ILE A 135 -7.99 1.56 -0.86
N VAL A 136 -8.88 2.27 -0.16
CA VAL A 136 -9.66 3.37 -0.75
C VAL A 136 -8.73 4.47 -1.27
N ARG A 137 -7.73 4.88 -0.51
CA ARG A 137 -6.77 5.92 -0.91
C ARG A 137 -5.98 5.52 -2.16
N ILE A 138 -5.48 4.29 -2.22
CA ILE A 138 -4.79 3.76 -3.40
C ILE A 138 -5.76 3.68 -4.59
N ALA A 139 -6.96 3.11 -4.42
CA ALA A 139 -7.92 2.94 -5.49
C ALA A 139 -8.38 4.28 -6.11
N GLN A 140 -8.49 5.34 -5.30
CA GLN A 140 -8.89 6.66 -5.77
C GLN A 140 -7.83 7.37 -6.60
N LYS A 141 -6.57 7.24 -6.24
CA LYS A 141 -5.49 8.10 -6.78
C LYS A 141 -4.41 7.35 -7.55
N ALA A 142 -4.13 6.10 -7.24
CA ALA A 142 -2.91 5.43 -7.71
C ALA A 142 -2.89 5.07 -9.21
N ARG A 143 -4.02 5.12 -9.91
CA ARG A 143 -4.13 4.78 -11.33
C ARG A 143 -3.17 5.59 -12.21
N ALA A 144 -3.10 6.90 -12.01
CA ALA A 144 -2.25 7.78 -12.83
C ALA A 144 -0.76 7.51 -12.63
N VAL A 145 -0.37 7.07 -11.44
CA VAL A 145 1.02 6.74 -11.09
C VAL A 145 1.38 5.26 -11.27
N GLY A 146 0.47 4.46 -11.84
CA GLY A 146 0.72 3.08 -12.22
C GLY A 146 0.77 2.08 -11.07
N ILE A 147 0.04 2.31 -9.98
CA ILE A 147 -0.12 1.36 -8.88
C ILE A 147 -1.54 0.79 -8.92
N HIS A 148 -1.66 -0.52 -8.95
CA HIS A 148 -2.92 -1.24 -9.12
C HIS A 148 -3.14 -2.26 -8.02
N LEU A 149 -4.41 -2.46 -7.64
CA LEU A 149 -4.84 -3.44 -6.64
C LEU A 149 -5.62 -4.57 -7.29
N VAL A 150 -5.31 -5.79 -6.89
CA VAL A 150 -6.12 -6.99 -7.12
C VAL A 150 -6.49 -7.56 -5.77
N LEU A 151 -7.76 -7.41 -5.41
CA LEU A 151 -8.29 -7.80 -4.11
C LEU A 151 -9.17 -9.03 -4.28
N ALA A 152 -8.83 -10.12 -3.63
CA ALA A 152 -9.61 -11.34 -3.66
C ALA A 152 -10.06 -11.77 -2.26
N THR A 153 -11.18 -12.49 -2.20
CA THR A 153 -11.68 -13.08 -0.96
C THR A 153 -12.54 -14.30 -1.26
N GLN A 154 -12.58 -15.25 -0.36
CA GLN A 154 -13.50 -16.39 -0.33
C GLN A 154 -14.69 -16.13 0.60
N ARG A 155 -14.71 -14.96 1.28
CA ARG A 155 -15.76 -14.57 2.23
C ARG A 155 -16.46 -13.28 1.76
N PRO A 156 -17.45 -13.40 0.84
CA PRO A 156 -18.12 -12.23 0.26
C PRO A 156 -19.17 -11.65 1.22
N SER A 157 -18.73 -11.17 2.38
CA SER A 157 -19.59 -10.48 3.34
C SER A 157 -19.49 -8.96 3.19
N VAL A 158 -20.50 -8.23 3.65
CA VAL A 158 -20.52 -6.77 3.66
C VAL A 158 -19.44 -6.15 4.55
N ASP A 159 -18.93 -6.92 5.52
CA ASP A 159 -17.82 -6.52 6.38
C ASP A 159 -16.47 -6.57 5.67
N VAL A 160 -16.34 -7.41 4.65
CA VAL A 160 -15.14 -7.58 3.83
C VAL A 160 -15.23 -6.72 2.57
N ILE A 161 -16.32 -6.82 1.83
CA ILE A 161 -16.59 -6.05 0.61
C ILE A 161 -17.50 -4.87 0.98
N THR A 162 -16.91 -3.87 1.60
CA THR A 162 -17.65 -2.72 2.13
C THR A 162 -18.15 -1.79 1.02
N GLY A 163 -19.10 -0.92 1.36
CA GLY A 163 -19.60 0.10 0.43
C GLY A 163 -18.50 1.05 -0.05
N LEU A 164 -17.53 1.41 0.81
CA LEU A 164 -16.41 2.27 0.44
C LEU A 164 -15.46 1.59 -0.55
N ILE A 165 -15.14 0.32 -0.34
CA ILE A 165 -14.33 -0.47 -1.29
C ILE A 165 -15.07 -0.58 -2.62
N LYS A 166 -16.36 -0.92 -2.63
CA LYS A 166 -17.15 -1.05 -3.86
C LYS A 166 -17.26 0.26 -4.65
N ALA A 167 -17.34 1.39 -3.98
CA ALA A 167 -17.39 2.70 -4.63
C ALA A 167 -16.09 3.08 -5.34
N ASN A 168 -14.95 2.60 -4.85
CA ASN A 168 -13.63 2.96 -5.36
C ASN A 168 -12.96 1.87 -6.22
N VAL A 169 -13.44 0.62 -6.10
CA VAL A 169 -13.01 -0.53 -6.92
C VAL A 169 -14.21 -1.01 -7.76
N PRO A 170 -14.50 -0.35 -8.88
CA PRO A 170 -15.72 -0.62 -9.67
C PRO A 170 -15.60 -1.88 -10.54
N ALA A 171 -14.40 -2.34 -10.86
CA ALA A 171 -14.20 -3.58 -11.61
C ALA A 171 -14.27 -4.78 -10.65
N ARG A 172 -15.25 -5.65 -10.87
CA ARG A 172 -15.53 -6.78 -9.98
C ARG A 172 -15.76 -8.04 -10.78
N ILE A 173 -15.28 -9.16 -10.25
CA ILE A 173 -15.49 -10.50 -10.81
C ILE A 173 -16.06 -11.37 -9.70
N ALA A 174 -17.14 -12.06 -9.99
CA ALA A 174 -17.69 -13.11 -9.14
C ALA A 174 -17.62 -14.44 -9.86
N PHE A 175 -17.09 -15.44 -9.17
CA PHE A 175 -17.24 -16.86 -9.52
C PHE A 175 -18.49 -17.40 -8.86
N THR A 176 -18.75 -18.70 -9.01
CA THR A 176 -19.89 -19.31 -8.35
C THR A 176 -19.84 -19.08 -6.83
N VAL A 177 -20.97 -18.71 -6.27
CA VAL A 177 -21.16 -18.43 -4.85
C VAL A 177 -22.30 -19.27 -4.30
N ALA A 178 -22.35 -19.43 -2.97
CA ALA A 178 -23.34 -20.29 -2.32
C ALA A 178 -24.75 -19.70 -2.32
N SER A 179 -24.89 -18.37 -2.31
CA SER A 179 -26.17 -17.69 -2.18
C SER A 179 -26.33 -16.49 -3.10
N GLN A 180 -27.59 -16.13 -3.37
CA GLN A 180 -27.93 -14.89 -4.07
C GLN A 180 -27.43 -13.63 -3.31
N THR A 181 -27.44 -13.68 -1.98
CA THR A 181 -26.94 -12.60 -1.14
C THR A 181 -25.44 -12.34 -1.39
N ASP A 182 -24.65 -13.42 -1.54
CA ASP A 182 -23.23 -13.30 -1.87
C ASP A 182 -23.01 -12.63 -3.23
N SER A 183 -23.81 -13.04 -4.23
CA SER A 183 -23.78 -12.41 -5.55
C SER A 183 -24.08 -10.90 -5.47
N ILE A 184 -25.11 -10.52 -4.72
CA ILE A 184 -25.49 -9.11 -4.52
C ILE A 184 -24.38 -8.36 -3.78
N THR A 185 -23.75 -8.98 -2.79
CA THR A 185 -22.62 -8.36 -2.06
C THR A 185 -21.48 -8.01 -2.99
N ILE A 186 -21.13 -8.88 -3.95
CA ILE A 186 -20.02 -8.66 -4.88
C ILE A 186 -20.44 -7.72 -6.04
N LEU A 187 -21.55 -8.05 -6.73
CA LEU A 187 -21.91 -7.46 -8.03
C LEU A 187 -23.03 -6.40 -7.95
N ASP A 188 -23.63 -6.19 -6.78
CA ASP A 188 -24.86 -5.42 -6.57
C ASP A 188 -26.06 -6.02 -7.31
N GLN A 189 -25.99 -7.29 -7.72
CA GLN A 189 -27.07 -8.04 -8.37
C GLN A 189 -26.91 -9.55 -8.21
N ALA A 190 -28.00 -10.27 -8.37
CA ALA A 190 -28.05 -11.72 -8.39
C ALA A 190 -27.44 -12.31 -9.68
N GLY A 191 -27.08 -13.58 -9.64
CA GLY A 191 -26.67 -14.35 -10.83
C GLY A 191 -25.43 -15.18 -10.65
N ALA A 192 -24.49 -14.79 -9.78
CA ALA A 192 -23.27 -15.58 -9.55
C ALA A 192 -23.56 -16.93 -8.87
N GLU A 193 -24.66 -17.07 -8.14
CA GLU A 193 -25.12 -18.33 -7.56
C GLU A 193 -25.56 -19.38 -8.61
N LYS A 194 -25.74 -18.95 -9.86
CA LYS A 194 -26.14 -19.81 -11.00
C LYS A 194 -24.98 -20.21 -11.90
N LEU A 195 -23.76 -19.77 -11.57
CA LEU A 195 -22.56 -20.12 -12.32
C LEU A 195 -22.18 -21.59 -12.13
N LEU A 196 -21.62 -22.18 -13.19
CA LEU A 196 -21.31 -23.61 -13.25
C LEU A 196 -20.02 -24.02 -12.54
N GLY A 197 -19.22 -23.05 -12.03
CA GLY A 197 -17.91 -23.32 -11.48
C GLY A 197 -16.83 -23.41 -12.56
N GLN A 198 -15.64 -23.92 -12.20
CA GLN A 198 -14.50 -24.16 -13.12
C GLN A 198 -14.09 -22.96 -13.98
N GLY A 199 -14.13 -21.76 -13.41
CA GLY A 199 -13.76 -20.51 -14.11
C GLY A 199 -14.91 -19.79 -14.79
N ASP A 200 -16.13 -20.33 -14.73
CA ASP A 200 -17.34 -19.59 -15.12
C ASP A 200 -17.53 -18.39 -14.19
N MET A 201 -17.59 -17.19 -14.72
CA MET A 201 -17.60 -15.96 -13.93
C MET A 201 -18.52 -14.88 -14.51
N LEU A 202 -18.95 -13.98 -13.65
CA LEU A 202 -19.59 -12.72 -14.01
C LEU A 202 -18.60 -11.57 -13.76
N MET A 203 -18.33 -10.77 -14.77
CA MET A 203 -17.49 -9.58 -14.70
C MET A 203 -18.33 -8.32 -14.86
N LYS A 204 -18.14 -7.36 -13.96
CA LYS A 204 -18.74 -6.03 -14.00
C LYS A 204 -17.63 -4.96 -13.94
N THR A 205 -17.75 -3.93 -14.75
CA THR A 205 -16.88 -2.75 -14.72
C THR A 205 -17.73 -1.48 -14.67
N ALA A 206 -17.14 -0.33 -14.39
CA ALA A 206 -17.83 0.96 -14.35
C ALA A 206 -18.56 1.31 -15.67
N SER A 207 -18.04 0.85 -16.80
CA SER A 207 -18.62 1.10 -18.13
C SER A 207 -19.70 0.10 -18.55
N MET A 208 -19.90 -0.98 -17.77
CA MET A 208 -20.86 -2.03 -18.11
C MET A 208 -22.16 -1.84 -17.34
N PRO A 209 -23.32 -1.66 -18.00
CA PRO A 209 -24.62 -1.53 -17.34
C PRO A 209 -25.05 -2.85 -16.66
N LYS A 210 -24.62 -3.99 -17.21
CA LYS A 210 -24.89 -5.34 -16.69
C LYS A 210 -23.60 -6.17 -16.69
N PRO A 211 -23.40 -7.09 -15.74
CA PRO A 211 -22.30 -8.02 -15.79
C PRO A 211 -22.30 -8.87 -17.05
N LYS A 212 -21.10 -9.13 -17.55
CA LYS A 212 -20.86 -10.04 -18.66
C LYS A 212 -20.41 -11.39 -18.11
N ARG A 213 -21.02 -12.48 -18.60
CA ARG A 213 -20.59 -13.84 -18.30
C ARG A 213 -19.40 -14.19 -19.17
N ILE A 214 -18.34 -14.69 -18.55
CA ILE A 214 -17.06 -15.01 -19.18
C ILE A 214 -16.58 -16.35 -18.66
N GLN A 215 -16.01 -17.18 -19.54
CA GLN A 215 -15.26 -18.36 -19.16
C GLN A 215 -13.81 -17.99 -18.94
N GLY A 216 -13.30 -18.19 -17.72
CA GLY A 216 -11.89 -18.00 -17.39
C GLY A 216 -11.00 -19.07 -18.04
N ALA A 217 -9.78 -18.70 -18.39
CA ALA A 217 -8.79 -19.65 -18.82
C ALA A 217 -8.32 -20.51 -17.64
N TRP A 218 -7.85 -21.70 -17.96
CA TRP A 218 -7.27 -22.64 -17.01
C TRP A 218 -5.75 -22.68 -17.19
N VAL A 219 -5.01 -22.46 -16.12
CA VAL A 219 -3.56 -22.62 -16.06
C VAL A 219 -3.26 -23.67 -15.00
N MET A 220 -2.45 -24.66 -15.35
CA MET A 220 -2.06 -25.74 -14.45
C MET A 220 -0.85 -25.33 -13.60
N ASP A 221 -0.71 -25.93 -12.42
CA ASP A 221 0.41 -25.64 -11.50
C ASP A 221 1.78 -25.90 -12.14
N ASN A 222 1.90 -26.93 -12.96
CA ASN A 222 3.13 -27.22 -13.70
C ASN A 222 3.48 -26.12 -14.74
N GLU A 223 2.48 -25.44 -15.30
CA GLU A 223 2.69 -24.32 -16.22
C GLU A 223 3.15 -23.07 -15.45
N VAL A 224 2.52 -22.82 -14.29
CA VAL A 224 2.95 -21.73 -13.38
C VAL A 224 4.41 -21.95 -12.97
N ASN A 225 4.77 -23.15 -12.52
CA ASN A 225 6.13 -23.50 -12.09
C ASN A 225 7.15 -23.29 -13.25
N LYS A 226 6.83 -23.74 -14.47
CA LYS A 226 7.72 -23.52 -15.63
C LYS A 226 7.99 -22.03 -15.89
N ILE A 227 6.95 -21.19 -15.77
CA ILE A 227 7.09 -19.74 -15.96
C ILE A 227 7.96 -19.14 -14.87
N THR A 228 7.67 -19.45 -13.61
CA THR A 228 8.39 -18.87 -12.45
C THR A 228 9.84 -19.36 -12.40
N ASP A 229 10.12 -20.64 -12.69
CA ASP A 229 11.48 -21.18 -12.78
C ASP A 229 12.29 -20.49 -13.90
N HIS A 230 11.66 -20.28 -15.06
CA HIS A 230 12.31 -19.54 -16.14
C HIS A 230 12.67 -18.09 -15.74
N LEU A 231 11.79 -17.42 -15.00
CA LEU A 231 12.04 -16.06 -14.54
C LEU A 231 13.16 -16.01 -13.47
N ARG A 232 13.21 -16.97 -12.54
CA ARG A 232 14.30 -17.09 -11.55
C ARG A 232 15.67 -17.29 -12.20
N MET A 233 15.72 -18.03 -13.31
CA MET A 233 16.97 -18.23 -14.06
C MET A 233 17.48 -16.96 -14.77
N GLN A 234 16.60 -15.96 -15.00
CA GLN A 234 17.00 -14.73 -15.69
C GLN A 234 17.69 -13.74 -14.74
N SER A 235 17.17 -13.54 -13.55
CA SER A 235 17.79 -12.67 -12.53
C SER A 235 17.19 -12.92 -11.15
N ALA A 236 17.95 -12.60 -10.10
CA ALA A 236 17.48 -12.61 -8.72
C ALA A 236 16.54 -11.42 -8.45
N PRO A 237 15.62 -11.54 -7.49
CA PRO A 237 14.79 -10.42 -7.05
C PRO A 237 15.62 -9.36 -6.32
N GLN A 238 15.27 -8.10 -6.52
CA GLN A 238 15.81 -6.98 -5.74
C GLN A 238 14.77 -6.55 -4.73
N TYR A 239 14.84 -7.11 -3.53
CA TYR A 239 13.90 -6.81 -2.46
C TYR A 239 14.14 -5.44 -1.84
N ASN A 240 13.06 -4.70 -1.59
CA ASN A 240 13.08 -3.47 -0.80
C ASN A 240 12.54 -3.74 0.60
N ASN A 241 13.42 -3.77 1.60
CA ASN A 241 13.07 -4.04 2.99
C ASN A 241 12.19 -2.95 3.61
N GLU A 242 12.20 -1.73 3.11
CA GLU A 242 11.35 -0.64 3.60
C GLU A 242 9.86 -0.94 3.47
N ILE A 243 9.47 -1.80 2.51
CA ILE A 243 8.06 -2.13 2.24
C ILE A 243 7.41 -2.81 3.45
N ILE A 244 8.14 -3.69 4.12
CA ILE A 244 7.63 -4.49 5.24
C ILE A 244 8.04 -3.95 6.61
N SER A 245 8.91 -2.93 6.66
CA SER A 245 9.42 -2.32 7.90
C SER A 245 8.72 -1.02 8.28
N GLN A 246 7.71 -0.59 7.53
CA GLN A 246 6.92 0.59 7.90
C GLN A 246 6.31 0.41 9.30
N PRO A 247 6.48 1.37 10.21
CA PRO A 247 6.00 1.22 11.57
C PRO A 247 4.48 1.05 11.60
N VAL A 248 4.04 -0.07 12.14
CA VAL A 248 2.63 -0.37 12.38
C VAL A 248 2.42 -0.44 13.89
N GLN A 249 1.88 0.62 14.47
CA GLN A 249 1.45 0.58 15.87
C GLN A 249 0.06 -0.03 15.94
N LEU A 250 -0.02 -1.30 16.36
CA LEU A 250 -1.27 -1.95 16.70
C LEU A 250 -1.67 -1.47 18.10
N ASN A 251 -2.64 -0.56 18.19
CA ASN A 251 -3.25 -0.27 19.49
C ASN A 251 -3.99 -1.51 19.99
N GLY A 252 -3.79 -1.88 21.26
CA GLY A 252 -4.36 -3.06 21.93
C GLY A 252 -5.90 -3.14 21.97
N LYS A 253 -6.61 -2.36 21.17
CA LYS A 253 -8.05 -2.40 20.89
C LYS A 253 -8.36 -2.57 19.40
N GLY A 254 -7.45 -3.18 18.62
CA GLY A 254 -7.70 -3.58 17.23
C GLY A 254 -7.74 -2.44 16.20
N GLY A 255 -7.12 -1.30 16.48
CA GLY A 255 -6.94 -0.22 15.53
C GLY A 255 -5.46 0.10 15.36
N VAL A 256 -5.01 0.24 14.12
CA VAL A 256 -3.70 0.81 13.78
C VAL A 256 -3.83 2.32 13.87
N VAL A 257 -2.99 2.98 14.65
CA VAL A 257 -2.89 4.45 14.56
C VAL A 257 -2.21 4.75 13.24
N MET A 258 -2.94 5.30 12.30
CA MET A 258 -2.36 5.84 11.09
C MET A 258 -1.64 7.14 11.44
N ASP A 259 -0.35 7.03 11.65
CA ASP A 259 0.54 8.16 11.49
C ASP A 259 0.86 8.27 9.99
N PHE A 260 0.22 9.19 9.31
CA PHE A 260 0.66 9.64 8.00
C PHE A 260 1.86 10.56 8.26
N GLY A 261 3.01 9.94 8.59
CA GLY A 261 4.24 10.66 8.87
C GLY A 261 4.57 11.59 7.71
N ASN A 262 4.48 12.87 7.99
CA ASN A 262 5.35 13.83 7.36
C ASN A 262 6.77 13.48 7.83
N GLU A 263 7.66 13.13 6.92
CA GLU A 263 9.11 13.15 7.14
C GLU A 263 9.63 14.60 7.17
N GLY A 264 9.05 15.38 8.02
CA GLY A 264 9.38 16.72 8.45
C GLY A 264 8.40 16.94 9.57
N GLY A 265 8.83 17.13 10.80
CA GLY A 265 8.08 17.17 12.03
C GLY A 265 6.65 17.72 11.93
N ASP A 266 5.79 17.44 12.86
CA ASP A 266 4.40 17.90 12.84
C ASP A 266 4.35 19.38 12.41
N ASP A 267 3.60 19.71 11.34
CA ASP A 267 3.46 21.10 10.83
C ASP A 267 3.17 22.13 11.94
N MET A 268 2.63 21.65 13.07
CA MET A 268 2.35 22.45 14.25
C MET A 268 3.43 22.30 15.35
N PHE A 269 4.50 21.54 15.12
CA PHE A 269 5.54 21.33 16.14
C PHE A 269 6.19 22.67 16.54
N ARG A 270 6.57 23.46 15.56
CA ARG A 270 7.17 24.79 15.79
C ARG A 270 6.19 25.76 16.51
N ASP A 271 4.91 25.71 16.15
CA ASP A 271 3.86 26.47 16.83
C ASP A 271 3.65 25.96 18.26
N ALA A 272 3.72 24.66 18.48
CA ALA A 272 3.61 24.05 19.79
C ALA A 272 4.80 24.40 20.68
N VAL A 273 6.04 24.42 20.14
CA VAL A 273 7.22 24.87 20.87
C VAL A 273 7.08 26.35 21.25
N ASN A 274 6.63 27.21 20.33
CA ASN A 274 6.33 28.62 20.62
C ASN A 274 5.36 28.77 21.80
N VAL A 275 4.26 28.01 21.81
CA VAL A 275 3.27 28.05 22.88
C VAL A 275 3.87 27.59 24.23
N VAL A 276 4.67 26.52 24.22
CA VAL A 276 5.29 25.94 25.41
C VAL A 276 6.34 26.91 25.99
N VAL A 277 7.19 27.50 25.14
CA VAL A 277 8.21 28.48 25.55
C VAL A 277 7.56 29.74 26.12
N GLN A 278 6.54 30.32 25.46
CA GLN A 278 5.83 31.50 25.94
C GLN A 278 5.13 31.26 27.28
N MET A 279 4.54 30.06 27.45
CA MET A 279 3.79 29.75 28.66
C MET A 279 4.66 29.20 29.79
N ARG A 280 5.94 28.89 29.51
CA ARG A 280 6.89 28.27 30.47
C ARG A 280 6.34 27.00 31.11
N LYS A 281 5.48 26.28 30.41
CA LYS A 281 4.85 25.03 30.87
C LYS A 281 4.52 24.15 29.67
N ALA A 282 4.79 22.85 29.75
CA ALA A 282 4.45 21.88 28.73
C ALA A 282 3.43 20.86 29.27
N SER A 283 2.29 20.74 28.61
CA SER A 283 1.32 19.68 28.88
C SER A 283 0.41 19.44 27.67
N THR A 284 -0.03 18.19 27.50
CA THR A 284 -1.00 17.80 26.45
C THR A 284 -2.25 18.66 26.47
N SER A 285 -2.81 18.92 27.64
CA SER A 285 -4.02 19.74 27.80
C SER A 285 -3.81 21.22 27.39
N LEU A 286 -2.60 21.76 27.56
CA LEU A 286 -2.25 23.11 27.12
C LEU A 286 -2.24 23.18 25.59
N LEU A 287 -1.56 22.24 24.93
CA LEU A 287 -1.48 22.18 23.47
C LEU A 287 -2.85 21.93 22.82
N GLN A 288 -3.65 21.01 23.36
CA GLN A 288 -5.02 20.79 22.90
C GLN A 288 -5.84 22.08 22.88
N ARG A 289 -5.79 22.84 23.95
CA ARG A 289 -6.58 24.05 24.10
C ARG A 289 -6.05 25.22 23.26
N LYS A 290 -4.75 25.38 23.16
CA LYS A 290 -4.13 26.51 22.43
C LYS A 290 -4.10 26.29 20.92
N LEU A 291 -3.79 25.09 20.50
CA LEU A 291 -3.65 24.75 19.06
C LEU A 291 -4.92 24.07 18.49
N ARG A 292 -5.93 23.80 19.34
CA ARG A 292 -7.18 23.12 18.95
C ARG A 292 -6.95 21.78 18.29
N ILE A 293 -5.98 21.01 18.80
CA ILE A 293 -5.62 19.67 18.31
C ILE A 293 -6.16 18.56 19.22
N GLY A 294 -6.28 17.36 18.68
CA GLY A 294 -6.71 16.19 19.44
C GLY A 294 -5.66 15.71 20.45
N TYR A 295 -6.08 14.93 21.45
CA TYR A 295 -5.20 14.44 22.52
C TYR A 295 -3.99 13.65 21.95
N SER A 296 -4.22 12.75 21.02
CA SER A 296 -3.16 11.91 20.43
C SER A 296 -2.07 12.74 19.73
N ARG A 297 -2.45 13.81 19.00
CA ARG A 297 -1.51 14.71 18.35
C ARG A 297 -0.73 15.54 19.38
N ALA A 298 -1.43 16.06 20.39
CA ALA A 298 -0.80 16.83 21.47
C ALA A 298 0.19 15.98 22.29
N ALA A 299 -0.15 14.71 22.56
CA ALA A 299 0.73 13.78 23.30
C ALA A 299 2.02 13.50 22.51
N ARG A 300 1.91 13.23 21.20
CA ARG A 300 3.06 12.99 20.33
C ARG A 300 4.00 14.22 20.23
N ILE A 301 3.43 15.40 20.05
CA ILE A 301 4.22 16.63 20.04
C ILE A 301 4.99 16.83 21.36
N ILE A 302 4.36 16.49 22.50
CA ILE A 302 5.02 16.54 23.81
C ILE A 302 6.15 15.49 23.92
N GLU A 303 5.94 14.27 23.41
CA GLU A 303 6.98 13.23 23.36
C GLU A 303 8.16 13.65 22.48
N GLU A 304 7.89 14.19 21.31
CA GLU A 304 8.91 14.70 20.38
C GLU A 304 9.70 15.87 21.00
N MET A 305 9.04 16.77 21.74
CA MET A 305 9.73 17.85 22.48
C MET A 305 10.64 17.30 23.59
N GLU A 306 10.26 16.21 24.24
CA GLU A 306 11.09 15.54 25.26
C GLU A 306 12.30 14.88 24.62
N GLU A 307 12.13 14.16 23.51
CA GLU A 307 13.21 13.52 22.75
C GLU A 307 14.23 14.52 22.22
N GLN A 308 13.77 15.70 21.80
CA GLN A 308 14.64 16.80 21.34
C GLN A 308 15.22 17.64 22.51
N GLY A 309 14.94 17.30 23.76
CA GLY A 309 15.46 18.01 24.93
C GLY A 309 14.89 19.42 25.13
N ILE A 310 13.77 19.74 24.54
CA ILE A 310 13.06 21.04 24.66
C ILE A 310 12.37 21.13 26.02
N ILE A 311 11.86 19.98 26.49
CA ILE A 311 11.16 19.86 27.79
C ILE A 311 11.73 18.71 28.60
N GLY A 312 11.58 18.81 29.92
CA GLY A 312 11.99 17.77 30.85
C GLY A 312 11.06 16.55 30.87
N PRO A 313 11.48 15.44 31.54
CA PRO A 313 10.70 14.21 31.64
C PRO A 313 9.40 14.40 32.38
N ALA A 314 8.49 13.44 32.22
CA ALA A 314 7.18 13.48 32.90
C ALA A 314 7.33 13.37 34.42
N ASP A 315 6.74 14.33 35.16
CA ASP A 315 6.64 14.32 36.61
C ASP A 315 5.17 14.15 37.04
N GLY A 316 4.67 12.94 36.96
CA GLY A 316 3.28 12.59 37.33
C GLY A 316 2.24 13.39 36.52
N SER A 317 1.33 14.08 37.20
CA SER A 317 0.27 14.90 36.58
C SER A 317 0.64 16.38 36.41
N ARG A 318 1.84 16.78 36.80
CA ARG A 318 2.31 18.18 36.68
C ARG A 318 2.73 18.52 35.28
N PRO A 319 2.56 19.82 34.85
CA PRO A 319 3.15 20.27 33.60
C PRO A 319 4.66 20.09 33.62
N ARG A 320 5.24 19.63 32.49
CA ARG A 320 6.69 19.41 32.35
C ARG A 320 7.41 20.75 32.29
N GLU A 321 8.64 20.76 32.78
CA GLU A 321 9.53 21.93 32.75
C GLU A 321 10.03 22.21 31.31
N VAL A 322 10.17 23.48 30.95
CA VAL A 322 10.68 23.91 29.65
C VAL A 322 12.16 24.23 29.80
N LEU A 323 13.00 23.53 29.04
CA LEU A 323 14.46 23.57 29.16
C LEU A 323 15.10 24.64 28.26
N ILE A 324 14.41 25.08 27.19
CA ILE A 324 14.91 26.11 26.26
C ILE A 324 14.31 27.49 26.59
N SER A 325 15.04 28.53 26.26
CA SER A 325 14.63 29.93 26.53
C SER A 325 13.97 30.60 25.33
N SER A 326 14.32 30.20 24.12
CA SER A 326 13.73 30.72 22.87
C SER A 326 13.63 29.61 21.81
N VAL A 327 12.78 29.81 20.80
CA VAL A 327 12.62 28.89 19.66
C VAL A 327 13.87 28.93 18.75
N ASP A 328 14.61 30.01 18.76
CA ASP A 328 15.83 30.16 17.95
C ASP A 328 16.97 29.21 18.41
N GLU A 329 16.88 28.67 19.62
CA GLU A 329 17.80 27.65 20.12
C GLU A 329 17.67 26.29 19.39
N LEU A 330 16.53 26.03 18.73
CA LEU A 330 16.32 24.83 17.90
C LEU A 330 17.16 24.86 16.60
N ASP A 331 17.38 26.05 16.04
CA ASP A 331 18.09 26.22 14.76
C ASP A 331 19.64 26.32 14.99
N SER A 332 20.10 26.40 16.24
CA SER A 332 21.51 26.55 16.60
C SER A 332 22.20 25.28 17.09
N GLY A 333 21.49 24.15 17.15
CA GLY A 333 21.96 22.84 17.66
C GLY A 333 22.26 21.80 16.58
N ALA A 334 22.74 22.18 15.37
CA ALA A 334 23.21 21.29 14.32
C ALA A 334 24.73 21.33 14.21
#